data_81e6a1e89fb7692e7f3dc8990202e95c
#
_entry.id   81e6a1e89fb7692e7f3dc8990202e95c
#
_cell.length_a   1.000
_cell.length_b   1.000
_cell.length_c   1.000
_cell.angle_alpha   90.00
_cell.angle_beta   90.00
_cell.angle_gamma   90.00
#
_symmetry.space_group_name_H-M   'P 1'
#
loop_
_entity.id
_entity.type
_entity.pdbx_description
1 polymer ?
#
loop_
_entity_poly.entity_id
_entity_poly.type
_entity_poly.pdbx_seq_one_letter_code
_entity_poly.pdbx_strand_id
1 'polypeptide(L)'
;MNVGALGKDPTCLYAVVMGQDVDAREFTREDRTRYRAKVRRCLDVFARMLGERDFSVDHPHVGIEIEFNLVDETGEPALRNAEALEAIADEDFQTELGLFNVEVNIPPTRIDGQGLMRLQQSVRDDLNAAQSKASSVGAHLMMIGILPTLRPEHLARNTISPNPRYQLLSDQIMSARGEDIAIVIDGVDRLDTTADTIMPEAACTSTQLHLQVEPEDFAAFWNAAQAIAGVQVAVGANSPFLLGNQLWHETRIALFEQATDTRSEELKAQGVRPRVFFGDRWITSVFDLFEENVRYFPALLPIVEDEDPLEELEAGRTPNLPELRLHNGTIYRWNRPIYDVVDGRPHLRIENRLLPAGPTVVDTMANAALFYGLTTVLGGSERPIWSQLSFQAAEDNFHTAAREGIDADLYWPGVGTVAVRELVVRHLLPMAHAGLEQMSVDADVRDRLLGIIEQRCITGRNGATWLIDEFTHQLEADADRVAAMRATTLAYEQHMHSGEPVHTWLGGSWHTGHRG
;
A
#
# COMPACT_ATOMS: atom_id res chain seq x y z
N MET A 1 -35.68 27.39 26.22
CA MET A 1 -35.84 25.93 26.21
C MET A 1 -34.59 25.34 25.58
N ASN A 2 -33.79 24.69 26.39
CA ASN A 2 -32.53 24.05 25.98
C ASN A 2 -32.79 22.87 25.07
N VAL A 3 -32.17 22.86 23.90
CA VAL A 3 -32.01 21.65 23.09
C VAL A 3 -30.60 21.14 23.35
N GLY A 4 -30.53 19.95 23.94
CA GLY A 4 -29.33 19.34 24.46
C GLY A 4 -28.33 18.98 23.36
N ALA A 5 -27.07 19.21 23.69
CA ALA A 5 -25.92 18.67 23.00
C ALA A 5 -25.94 17.14 23.13
N LEU A 6 -26.07 16.43 22.02
CA LEU A 6 -25.75 15.01 21.92
C LEU A 6 -24.24 14.90 22.04
N GLY A 7 -23.79 14.23 23.09
CA GLY A 7 -22.40 13.96 23.37
C GLY A 7 -21.74 13.19 22.22
N LYS A 8 -20.64 13.70 21.72
CA LYS A 8 -19.69 12.95 20.91
C LYS A 8 -19.13 11.83 21.79
N ASP A 9 -19.23 10.61 21.30
CA ASP A 9 -18.61 9.42 21.88
C ASP A 9 -17.09 9.64 21.97
N PRO A 10 -16.43 9.45 23.12
CA PRO A 10 -14.99 9.67 23.25
C PRO A 10 -14.12 8.59 22.60
N THR A 11 -14.69 7.69 21.80
CA THR A 11 -13.96 6.62 21.09
C THR A 11 -13.38 7.02 19.73
N CYS A 12 -13.49 8.28 19.32
CA CYS A 12 -12.99 8.78 18.03
C CYS A 12 -11.72 9.63 18.17
N LEU A 13 -10.61 9.02 18.58
CA LEU A 13 -9.27 9.63 18.54
C LEU A 13 -8.24 8.64 18.00
N TYR A 14 -8.52 8.09 16.82
CA TYR A 14 -7.56 7.30 16.06
C TYR A 14 -7.15 8.05 14.79
N ALA A 15 -6.64 9.27 14.92
CA ALA A 15 -5.85 9.84 13.85
C ALA A 15 -4.54 9.05 13.82
N VAL A 16 -4.41 8.12 12.88
CA VAL A 16 -3.11 7.56 12.52
C VAL A 16 -2.32 8.70 11.91
N VAL A 17 -1.55 9.42 12.73
CA VAL A 17 -0.60 10.43 12.25
C VAL A 17 0.49 9.67 11.50
N MET A 18 0.31 9.50 10.20
CA MET A 18 1.33 8.98 9.30
C MET A 18 2.48 9.98 9.24
N GLY A 19 3.49 9.70 10.04
CA GLY A 19 4.77 10.42 10.05
C GLY A 19 4.79 11.66 10.92
N GLN A 20 5.80 11.74 11.79
CA GLN A 20 6.07 12.92 12.62
C GLN A 20 6.44 14.10 11.73
N ASP A 21 5.90 15.29 12.02
CA ASP A 21 6.32 16.54 11.41
C ASP A 21 7.78 16.84 11.74
N VAL A 22 8.52 17.30 10.75
CA VAL A 22 9.96 17.52 10.84
C VAL A 22 10.31 18.89 10.28
N ASP A 23 11.04 19.68 11.06
CA ASP A 23 11.61 20.94 10.60
C ASP A 23 12.77 20.71 9.64
N ALA A 24 12.87 21.52 8.60
CA ALA A 24 13.98 21.48 7.66
C ALA A 24 15.29 21.85 8.37
N ARG A 25 16.25 20.91 8.45
CA ARG A 25 17.57 21.14 9.04
C ARG A 25 18.66 20.26 8.42
N GLU A 26 19.89 20.72 8.52
CA GLU A 26 21.06 19.90 8.22
C GLU A 26 21.44 19.03 9.43
N PHE A 27 21.77 17.75 9.19
CA PHE A 27 22.17 16.81 10.22
C PHE A 27 23.68 16.70 10.35
N THR A 28 24.18 16.91 11.56
CA THR A 28 25.58 16.77 11.92
C THR A 28 25.98 15.29 12.15
N ARG A 29 27.29 15.04 12.26
CA ARG A 29 27.81 13.72 12.68
C ARG A 29 27.37 13.36 14.11
N GLU A 30 27.24 14.36 14.97
CA GLU A 30 26.81 14.19 16.36
C GLU A 30 25.34 13.78 16.43
N ASP A 31 24.45 14.40 15.62
CA ASP A 31 23.03 14.01 15.51
C ASP A 31 22.90 12.55 15.09
N ARG A 32 23.64 12.13 14.07
CA ARG A 32 23.63 10.74 13.59
C ARG A 32 24.16 9.76 14.65
N THR A 33 25.15 10.16 15.45
CA THR A 33 25.70 9.31 16.52
C THR A 33 24.72 9.19 17.67
N ARG A 34 24.11 10.29 18.10
CA ARG A 34 23.10 10.34 19.16
C ARG A 34 21.86 9.53 18.75
N TYR A 35 21.37 9.72 17.54
CA TYR A 35 20.23 8.97 17.01
C TYR A 35 20.50 7.47 17.00
N ARG A 36 21.68 7.03 16.53
CA ARG A 36 22.04 5.61 16.50
C ARG A 36 22.07 4.97 17.89
N ALA A 37 22.51 5.72 18.90
CA ALA A 37 22.47 5.25 20.29
C ALA A 37 21.01 5.12 20.78
N LYS A 38 20.18 6.10 20.46
CA LYS A 38 18.78 6.16 20.88
C LYS A 38 17.92 5.08 20.21
N VAL A 39 18.04 4.88 18.90
CA VAL A 39 17.28 3.84 18.19
C VAL A 39 17.64 2.43 18.66
N ARG A 40 18.91 2.19 19.04
CA ARG A 40 19.31 0.92 19.65
C ARG A 40 18.67 0.74 21.03
N ARG A 41 18.64 1.80 21.85
CA ARG A 41 17.95 1.78 23.15
C ARG A 41 16.45 1.50 22.98
N CYS A 42 15.81 2.12 22.00
CA CYS A 42 14.42 1.80 21.65
C CYS A 42 14.24 0.33 21.29
N LEU A 43 15.16 -0.24 20.48
CA LEU A 43 15.11 -1.64 20.09
C LEU A 43 15.28 -2.59 21.28
N ASP A 44 16.22 -2.29 22.21
CA ASP A 44 16.42 -3.08 23.43
C ASP A 44 15.18 -3.03 24.34
N VAL A 45 14.55 -1.86 24.47
CA VAL A 45 13.30 -1.70 25.22
C VAL A 45 12.14 -2.42 24.54
N PHE A 46 12.03 -2.34 23.23
CA PHE A 46 11.03 -3.10 22.46
C PHE A 46 11.15 -4.61 22.68
N ALA A 47 12.38 -5.15 22.68
CA ALA A 47 12.61 -6.56 22.99
C ALA A 47 12.09 -6.95 24.39
N ARG A 48 12.30 -6.10 25.39
CA ARG A 48 11.75 -6.31 26.74
C ARG A 48 10.22 -6.24 26.75
N MET A 49 9.66 -5.27 26.05
CA MET A 49 8.21 -5.09 25.98
C MET A 49 7.48 -6.29 25.39
N LEU A 50 8.06 -6.95 24.39
CA LEU A 50 7.49 -8.18 23.80
C LEU A 50 7.31 -9.32 24.81
N GLY A 51 8.09 -9.33 25.91
CA GLY A 51 7.96 -10.30 26.99
C GLY A 51 7.32 -9.79 28.29
N GLU A 52 7.22 -8.48 28.47
CA GLU A 52 6.82 -7.85 29.75
C GLU A 52 5.47 -7.10 29.68
N ARG A 53 4.98 -6.79 28.47
CA ARG A 53 3.76 -6.00 28.25
C ARG A 53 2.64 -6.81 27.64
N ASP A 54 1.43 -6.38 27.92
CA ASP A 54 0.22 -6.94 27.36
C ASP A 54 -0.10 -6.26 26.03
N PHE A 55 0.03 -7.02 24.95
CA PHE A 55 -0.35 -6.66 23.59
C PHE A 55 -1.67 -7.32 23.16
N SER A 56 -2.32 -8.02 24.10
CA SER A 56 -3.51 -8.79 23.79
C SER A 56 -4.66 -7.92 23.30
N VAL A 57 -5.42 -8.47 22.38
CA VAL A 57 -6.61 -7.85 21.82
C VAL A 57 -7.76 -8.84 21.88
N ASP A 58 -8.90 -8.43 22.39
CA ASP A 58 -10.11 -9.28 22.43
C ASP A 58 -10.57 -9.69 21.02
N HIS A 59 -10.42 -8.76 20.07
CA HIS A 59 -10.75 -8.96 18.66
C HIS A 59 -9.83 -8.12 17.78
N PRO A 60 -9.16 -8.70 16.77
CA PRO A 60 -8.29 -7.96 15.86
C PRO A 60 -9.05 -6.84 15.14
N HIS A 61 -8.45 -5.65 15.10
CA HIS A 61 -8.91 -4.53 14.30
C HIS A 61 -8.20 -4.54 12.95
N VAL A 62 -8.89 -4.07 11.94
CA VAL A 62 -8.35 -3.79 10.62
C VAL A 62 -8.47 -2.30 10.35
N GLY A 63 -7.50 -1.76 9.60
CA GLY A 63 -7.50 -0.39 9.11
C GLY A 63 -7.24 -0.38 7.62
N ILE A 64 -7.59 0.71 6.97
CA ILE A 64 -7.36 0.90 5.54
C ILE A 64 -6.88 2.33 5.32
N GLU A 65 -5.82 2.48 4.53
CA GLU A 65 -5.39 3.76 3.97
C GLU A 65 -5.58 3.67 2.45
N ILE A 66 -6.11 4.72 1.82
CA ILE A 66 -6.31 4.76 0.37
C ILE A 66 -5.70 6.05 -0.15
N GLU A 67 -4.77 5.91 -1.08
CA GLU A 67 -4.16 7.01 -1.80
C GLU A 67 -4.92 7.29 -3.10
N PHE A 68 -5.00 8.55 -3.49
CA PHE A 68 -5.70 9.01 -4.69
C PHE A 68 -4.80 9.89 -5.52
N ASN A 69 -4.97 9.78 -6.84
CA ASN A 69 -4.54 10.83 -7.74
C ASN A 69 -5.66 11.88 -7.87
N LEU A 70 -5.29 13.14 -7.97
CA LEU A 70 -6.19 14.23 -8.33
C LEU A 70 -6.07 14.49 -9.82
N VAL A 71 -7.19 14.51 -10.52
CA VAL A 71 -7.27 14.83 -11.95
C VAL A 71 -8.21 16.02 -12.18
N ASP A 72 -8.01 16.73 -13.29
CA ASP A 72 -8.92 17.74 -13.77
C ASP A 72 -10.01 17.14 -14.70
N GLU A 73 -10.92 17.97 -15.20
CA GLU A 73 -12.00 17.58 -16.11
C GLU A 73 -11.52 16.93 -17.42
N THR A 74 -10.23 17.05 -17.75
CA THR A 74 -9.62 16.46 -18.94
C THR A 74 -8.88 15.17 -18.66
N GLY A 75 -8.85 14.70 -17.40
CA GLY A 75 -8.12 13.53 -16.96
C GLY A 75 -6.61 13.76 -16.79
N GLU A 76 -6.16 15.02 -16.81
CA GLU A 76 -4.77 15.39 -16.54
C GLU A 76 -4.54 15.58 -15.03
N PRO A 77 -3.29 15.38 -14.52
CA PRO A 77 -3.00 15.59 -13.10
C PRO A 77 -3.32 17.00 -12.62
N ALA A 78 -4.14 17.13 -11.57
CA ALA A 78 -4.50 18.41 -10.94
C ALA A 78 -3.55 18.70 -9.77
N LEU A 79 -2.57 19.58 -9.98
CA LEU A 79 -1.53 19.92 -8.98
C LEU A 79 -2.07 20.88 -7.90
N ARG A 80 -3.09 20.45 -7.12
CA ARG A 80 -3.82 21.30 -6.17
C ARG A 80 -4.32 20.57 -4.92
N ASN A 81 -3.53 19.65 -4.39
CA ASN A 81 -3.95 18.88 -3.22
C ASN A 81 -4.29 19.75 -1.99
N ALA A 82 -3.58 20.84 -1.76
CA ALA A 82 -3.86 21.74 -0.64
C ALA A 82 -5.26 22.40 -0.78
N GLU A 83 -5.62 22.88 -1.99
CA GLU A 83 -6.94 23.45 -2.27
C GLU A 83 -8.04 22.39 -2.16
N ALA A 84 -7.77 21.16 -2.63
CA ALA A 84 -8.70 20.05 -2.52
C ALA A 84 -8.95 19.66 -1.06
N LEU A 85 -7.90 19.57 -0.24
CA LEU A 85 -8.02 19.25 1.19
C LEU A 85 -8.73 20.37 1.98
N GLU A 86 -8.46 21.63 1.66
CA GLU A 86 -9.20 22.77 2.25
C GLU A 86 -10.70 22.69 1.92
N ALA A 87 -11.05 22.33 0.68
CA ALA A 87 -12.44 22.15 0.27
C ALA A 87 -13.09 20.92 0.93
N ILE A 88 -12.37 19.79 1.03
CA ILE A 88 -12.84 18.55 1.67
C ILE A 88 -13.11 18.81 3.16
N ALA A 89 -12.23 19.54 3.83
CA ALA A 89 -12.36 19.93 5.24
C ALA A 89 -12.71 18.72 6.14
N ASP A 90 -11.90 17.66 6.04
CA ASP A 90 -12.02 16.42 6.80
C ASP A 90 -10.62 15.99 7.24
N GLU A 91 -10.44 15.76 8.55
CA GLU A 91 -9.14 15.47 9.17
C GLU A 91 -8.58 14.09 8.80
N ASP A 92 -9.43 13.18 8.31
CA ASP A 92 -9.02 11.86 7.84
C ASP A 92 -8.32 11.92 6.47
N PHE A 93 -8.46 13.05 5.74
CA PHE A 93 -7.77 13.29 4.47
C PHE A 93 -6.49 14.10 4.69
N GLN A 94 -5.39 13.64 4.10
CA GLN A 94 -4.05 14.22 4.25
C GLN A 94 -3.34 14.43 2.91
N THR A 95 -2.30 15.28 2.93
CA THR A 95 -1.41 15.44 1.78
C THR A 95 -0.50 14.23 1.61
N GLU A 96 -0.25 13.86 0.37
CA GLU A 96 0.79 12.95 -0.05
C GLU A 96 1.96 13.66 -0.74
N LEU A 97 2.98 12.88 -1.15
CA LEU A 97 4.24 13.40 -1.70
C LEU A 97 4.05 14.36 -2.88
N GLY A 98 3.17 14.03 -3.82
CA GLY A 98 2.91 14.86 -5.00
C GLY A 98 1.76 15.84 -4.80
N LEU A 99 1.85 17.05 -5.41
CA LEU A 99 0.75 18.03 -5.43
C LEU A 99 -0.54 17.50 -6.07
N PHE A 100 -0.48 16.36 -6.75
CA PHE A 100 -1.62 15.67 -7.35
C PHE A 100 -2.06 14.43 -6.56
N ASN A 101 -1.56 14.26 -5.33
CA ASN A 101 -1.92 13.12 -4.48
C ASN A 101 -2.55 13.59 -3.16
N VAL A 102 -3.50 12.82 -2.70
CA VAL A 102 -4.08 12.89 -1.35
C VAL A 102 -4.29 11.47 -0.82
N GLU A 103 -4.34 11.31 0.48
CA GLU A 103 -4.60 10.05 1.17
C GLU A 103 -5.77 10.19 2.11
N VAL A 104 -6.57 9.13 2.29
CA VAL A 104 -7.55 9.01 3.37
C VAL A 104 -7.17 7.88 4.31
N ASN A 105 -7.21 8.15 5.61
CA ASN A 105 -6.98 7.22 6.69
C ASN A 105 -8.32 6.78 7.31
N ILE A 106 -8.75 5.55 7.04
CA ILE A 106 -10.01 5.04 7.56
C ILE A 106 -9.79 4.50 8.98
N PRO A 107 -10.55 4.97 9.97
CA PRO A 107 -10.41 4.53 11.36
C PRO A 107 -10.50 3.02 11.53
N PRO A 108 -9.65 2.43 12.42
CA PRO A 108 -9.65 0.99 12.65
C PRO A 108 -11.01 0.47 13.10
N THR A 109 -11.44 -0.66 12.54
CA THR A 109 -12.74 -1.26 12.82
C THR A 109 -12.64 -2.78 12.93
N ARG A 110 -13.71 -3.39 13.47
CA ARG A 110 -13.88 -4.84 13.48
C ARG A 110 -14.63 -5.28 12.23
N ILE A 111 -14.25 -6.43 11.69
CA ILE A 111 -14.84 -6.96 10.46
C ILE A 111 -15.83 -8.12 10.69
N ASP A 112 -16.05 -8.51 11.95
CA ASP A 112 -17.00 -9.56 12.31
C ASP A 112 -18.44 -9.22 11.85
N GLY A 113 -19.22 -10.26 11.56
CA GLY A 113 -20.57 -10.13 11.02
C GLY A 113 -20.59 -9.39 9.69
N GLN A 114 -21.30 -8.27 9.64
CA GLN A 114 -21.40 -7.36 8.50
C GLN A 114 -20.32 -6.27 8.50
N GLY A 115 -19.21 -6.43 9.27
CA GLY A 115 -18.19 -5.38 9.47
C GLY A 115 -17.58 -4.87 8.16
N LEU A 116 -17.18 -5.77 7.25
CA LEU A 116 -16.64 -5.39 5.94
C LEU A 116 -17.66 -4.62 5.08
N MET A 117 -18.95 -4.93 5.19
CA MET A 117 -19.97 -4.19 4.44
C MET A 117 -20.23 -2.80 5.03
N ARG A 118 -20.18 -2.67 6.37
CA ARG A 118 -20.24 -1.35 7.03
C ARG A 118 -19.03 -0.50 6.65
N LEU A 119 -17.84 -1.10 6.66
CA LEU A 119 -16.59 -0.43 6.24
C LEU A 119 -16.68 0.02 4.78
N GLN A 120 -17.14 -0.86 3.87
CA GLN A 120 -17.37 -0.50 2.46
C GLN A 120 -18.30 0.70 2.31
N GLN A 121 -19.39 0.72 3.07
CA GLN A 121 -20.36 1.80 3.00
C GLN A 121 -19.78 3.12 3.54
N SER A 122 -19.07 3.08 4.67
CA SER A 122 -18.40 4.25 5.24
C SER A 122 -17.41 4.85 4.25
N VAL A 123 -16.48 4.01 3.74
CA VAL A 123 -15.49 4.47 2.73
C VAL A 123 -16.18 5.10 1.51
N ARG A 124 -17.25 4.49 1.01
CA ARG A 124 -17.99 5.03 -0.13
C ARG A 124 -18.62 6.38 0.18
N ASP A 125 -19.23 6.53 1.35
CA ASP A 125 -19.91 7.78 1.75
C ASP A 125 -18.88 8.91 1.93
N ASP A 126 -17.74 8.63 2.58
CA ASP A 126 -16.65 9.58 2.79
C ASP A 126 -16.04 10.03 1.44
N LEU A 127 -15.79 9.08 0.53
CA LEU A 127 -15.25 9.38 -0.79
C LEU A 127 -16.22 10.15 -1.67
N ASN A 128 -17.52 9.85 -1.64
CA ASN A 128 -18.52 10.61 -2.39
C ASN A 128 -18.62 12.04 -1.86
N ALA A 129 -18.56 12.24 -0.55
CA ALA A 129 -18.55 13.55 0.06
C ALA A 129 -17.29 14.34 -0.31
N ALA A 130 -16.10 13.71 -0.24
CA ALA A 130 -14.83 14.31 -0.63
C ALA A 130 -14.80 14.67 -2.12
N GLN A 131 -15.23 13.76 -3.01
CA GLN A 131 -15.34 14.01 -4.45
C GLN A 131 -16.22 15.22 -4.77
N SER A 132 -17.40 15.31 -4.12
CA SER A 132 -18.31 16.45 -4.35
C SER A 132 -17.68 17.78 -3.94
N LYS A 133 -16.89 17.81 -2.88
CA LYS A 133 -16.19 19.00 -2.39
C LYS A 133 -14.97 19.34 -3.26
N ALA A 134 -14.12 18.35 -3.58
CA ALA A 134 -12.94 18.53 -4.43
C ALA A 134 -13.30 19.03 -5.83
N SER A 135 -14.42 18.56 -6.41
CA SER A 135 -14.90 19.03 -7.72
C SER A 135 -15.19 20.53 -7.75
N SER A 136 -15.52 21.13 -6.61
CA SER A 136 -15.77 22.60 -6.53
C SER A 136 -14.50 23.43 -6.79
N VAL A 137 -13.34 22.84 -6.65
CA VAL A 137 -12.03 23.45 -6.94
C VAL A 137 -11.38 22.85 -8.21
N GLY A 138 -12.14 22.10 -9.02
CA GLY A 138 -11.67 21.47 -10.26
C GLY A 138 -10.67 20.33 -10.03
N ALA A 139 -10.84 19.56 -8.96
CA ALA A 139 -10.09 18.35 -8.68
C ALA A 139 -11.05 17.18 -8.50
N HIS A 140 -10.73 16.04 -9.14
CA HIS A 140 -11.48 14.80 -9.03
C HIS A 140 -10.58 13.73 -8.43
N LEU A 141 -11.11 12.95 -7.48
CA LEU A 141 -10.41 11.86 -6.83
C LEU A 141 -10.40 10.61 -7.72
N MET A 142 -9.23 10.06 -7.99
CA MET A 142 -9.09 8.87 -8.82
C MET A 142 -8.31 7.78 -8.10
N MET A 143 -8.94 6.60 -7.90
CA MET A 143 -8.31 5.39 -7.38
C MET A 143 -7.68 4.59 -8.50
N ILE A 144 -6.39 4.75 -8.74
CA ILE A 144 -5.63 4.04 -9.77
C ILE A 144 -4.18 3.93 -9.33
N GLY A 145 -3.51 2.82 -9.56
CA GLY A 145 -2.15 2.60 -9.06
C GLY A 145 -1.09 3.52 -9.66
N ILE A 146 -1.18 3.84 -10.96
CA ILE A 146 -0.42 4.89 -11.64
C ILE A 146 -1.35 5.58 -12.63
N LEU A 147 -1.40 6.90 -12.58
CA LEU A 147 -2.22 7.70 -13.49
C LEU A 147 -1.63 7.68 -14.93
N PRO A 148 -2.37 7.19 -15.95
CA PRO A 148 -1.82 7.03 -17.30
C PRO A 148 -1.39 8.34 -17.98
N THR A 149 -1.97 9.46 -17.58
CA THR A 149 -1.69 10.80 -18.13
C THR A 149 -0.50 11.51 -17.50
N LEU A 150 0.23 10.85 -16.56
CA LEU A 150 1.45 11.41 -15.98
C LEU A 150 2.51 11.66 -17.05
N ARG A 151 3.15 12.82 -16.97
CA ARG A 151 4.29 13.23 -17.79
C ARG A 151 5.48 13.63 -16.92
N PRO A 152 6.71 13.71 -17.46
CA PRO A 152 7.91 14.04 -16.68
C PRO A 152 7.79 15.33 -15.86
N GLU A 153 7.09 16.36 -16.37
CA GLU A 153 6.88 17.63 -15.67
C GLU A 153 6.04 17.49 -14.38
N HIS A 154 5.22 16.44 -14.26
CA HIS A 154 4.45 16.16 -13.05
C HIS A 154 5.28 15.46 -11.97
N LEU A 155 6.42 14.90 -12.34
CA LEU A 155 7.33 14.18 -11.43
C LEU A 155 8.63 14.98 -11.18
N ALA A 156 8.57 16.30 -11.26
CA ALA A 156 9.66 17.21 -11.04
C ALA A 156 9.67 17.73 -9.59
N ARG A 157 10.83 18.21 -9.11
CA ARG A 157 11.02 18.70 -7.73
C ARG A 157 10.01 19.78 -7.31
N ASN A 158 9.56 20.62 -8.22
CA ASN A 158 8.61 21.71 -7.94
C ASN A 158 7.15 21.22 -7.78
N THR A 159 6.89 19.94 -7.96
CA THR A 159 5.58 19.32 -7.74
C THR A 159 5.51 18.50 -6.45
N ILE A 160 6.57 18.55 -5.61
CA ILE A 160 6.52 18.01 -4.24
C ILE A 160 5.54 18.85 -3.40
N SER A 161 4.68 18.20 -2.64
CA SER A 161 3.78 18.84 -1.67
C SER A 161 4.57 19.72 -0.69
N PRO A 162 4.02 20.88 -0.27
CA PRO A 162 4.72 21.85 0.57
C PRO A 162 4.83 21.40 2.04
N ASN A 163 5.14 20.14 2.26
CA ASN A 163 5.41 19.57 3.58
C ASN A 163 6.94 19.50 3.77
N PRO A 164 7.50 20.13 4.82
CA PRO A 164 8.95 20.14 5.08
C PRO A 164 9.56 18.74 5.16
N ARG A 165 8.81 17.74 5.62
CA ARG A 165 9.26 16.36 5.71
C ARG A 165 9.55 15.74 4.35
N TYR A 166 8.71 15.98 3.34
CA TYR A 166 8.91 15.42 2.00
C TYR A 166 10.15 16.01 1.32
N GLN A 167 10.34 17.32 1.44
CA GLN A 167 11.55 17.99 0.93
C GLN A 167 12.80 17.43 1.61
N LEU A 168 12.78 17.34 2.95
CA LEU A 168 13.90 16.83 3.72
C LEU A 168 14.20 15.36 3.35
N LEU A 169 13.19 14.51 3.21
CA LEU A 169 13.35 13.11 2.82
C LEU A 169 13.98 13.00 1.43
N SER A 170 13.50 13.77 0.46
CA SER A 170 14.06 13.83 -0.89
C SER A 170 15.54 14.22 -0.85
N ASP A 171 15.86 15.31 -0.14
CA ASP A 171 17.25 15.80 -0.02
C ASP A 171 18.16 14.77 0.66
N GLN A 172 17.69 14.05 1.68
CA GLN A 172 18.48 13.03 2.36
C GLN A 172 18.70 11.79 1.49
N ILE A 173 17.70 11.36 0.71
CA ILE A 173 17.84 10.23 -0.23
C ILE A 173 18.82 10.58 -1.33
N MET A 174 18.66 11.74 -1.98
CA MET A 174 19.56 12.19 -3.04
C MET A 174 20.99 12.41 -2.54
N SER A 175 21.13 12.99 -1.34
CA SER A 175 22.46 13.16 -0.70
C SER A 175 23.12 11.82 -0.33
N ALA A 176 22.34 10.83 0.10
CA ALA A 176 22.86 9.50 0.44
C ALA A 176 23.29 8.73 -0.81
N ARG A 177 22.57 8.91 -1.91
CA ARG A 177 22.85 8.28 -3.20
C ARG A 177 24.04 8.94 -3.90
N GLY A 178 24.10 10.26 -3.94
CA GLY A 178 25.17 11.04 -4.55
C GLY A 178 25.12 11.15 -6.09
N GLU A 179 24.07 10.64 -6.72
CA GLU A 179 23.81 10.66 -8.16
C GLU A 179 22.30 10.63 -8.45
N ASP A 180 21.88 10.94 -9.68
CA ASP A 180 20.48 10.85 -10.09
C ASP A 180 19.96 9.41 -10.00
N ILE A 181 18.66 9.28 -9.75
CA ILE A 181 17.99 7.98 -9.71
C ILE A 181 17.77 7.51 -11.14
N ALA A 182 18.39 6.41 -11.53
CA ALA A 182 18.09 5.75 -12.78
C ALA A 182 16.83 4.87 -12.61
N ILE A 183 15.88 5.04 -13.53
CA ILE A 183 14.65 4.24 -13.59
C ILE A 183 14.61 3.52 -14.93
N VAL A 184 14.80 2.21 -14.89
CA VAL A 184 14.80 1.34 -16.08
C VAL A 184 13.80 0.23 -15.88
N ILE A 185 12.76 0.21 -16.70
CA ILE A 185 11.71 -0.82 -16.66
C ILE A 185 11.48 -1.37 -18.05
N ASP A 186 11.76 -2.66 -18.22
CA ASP A 186 11.50 -3.41 -19.46
C ASP A 186 10.12 -4.06 -19.35
N GLY A 187 9.21 -3.67 -20.23
CA GLY A 187 7.86 -4.20 -20.33
C GLY A 187 7.46 -4.46 -21.79
N VAL A 188 6.21 -4.15 -22.18
CA VAL A 188 5.79 -4.11 -23.58
C VAL A 188 6.57 -3.02 -24.31
N ASP A 189 6.58 -1.82 -23.73
CA ASP A 189 7.52 -0.75 -24.06
C ASP A 189 8.72 -0.82 -23.11
N ARG A 190 9.77 -0.02 -23.36
CA ARG A 190 10.89 0.18 -22.44
C ARG A 190 10.90 1.62 -21.95
N LEU A 191 10.91 1.81 -20.65
CA LEU A 191 11.21 3.08 -20.01
C LEU A 191 12.67 3.10 -19.58
N ASP A 192 13.40 4.18 -19.92
CA ASP A 192 14.78 4.43 -19.50
C ASP A 192 14.90 5.93 -19.25
N THR A 193 14.91 6.34 -17.98
CA THR A 193 14.91 7.75 -17.57
C THR A 193 15.67 7.95 -16.28
N THR A 194 15.91 9.22 -15.91
CA THR A 194 16.54 9.59 -14.65
C THR A 194 15.72 10.63 -13.91
N ALA A 195 15.86 10.68 -12.58
CA ALA A 195 15.23 11.68 -11.72
C ALA A 195 16.25 12.23 -10.71
N ASP A 196 16.22 13.55 -10.51
CA ASP A 196 17.02 14.29 -9.51
C ASP A 196 16.27 14.48 -8.18
N THR A 197 15.19 13.72 -7.99
CA THR A 197 14.26 13.80 -6.86
C THR A 197 13.55 12.45 -6.66
N ILE A 198 12.94 12.24 -5.49
CA ILE A 198 12.11 11.06 -5.22
C ILE A 198 10.70 11.15 -5.84
N MET A 199 10.38 12.21 -6.55
CA MET A 199 9.04 12.42 -7.13
C MET A 199 8.47 11.25 -7.96
N PRO A 200 9.27 10.39 -8.63
CA PRO A 200 8.71 9.19 -9.24
C PRO A 200 7.94 8.27 -8.27
N GLU A 201 8.25 8.29 -6.96
CA GLU A 201 7.47 7.60 -5.93
C GLU A 201 6.01 8.08 -5.90
N ALA A 202 5.78 9.40 -6.08
CA ALA A 202 4.43 10.00 -6.06
C ALA A 202 3.51 9.46 -7.18
N ALA A 203 4.04 8.84 -8.21
CA ALA A 203 3.23 8.14 -9.20
C ALA A 203 2.60 6.86 -8.65
N CYS A 204 3.15 6.28 -7.57
CA CYS A 204 2.75 5.01 -6.98
C CYS A 204 1.67 5.22 -5.92
N THR A 205 0.41 5.14 -6.28
CA THR A 205 -0.70 5.19 -5.32
C THR A 205 -1.17 3.80 -4.93
N SER A 206 -1.45 3.60 -3.65
CA SER A 206 -1.74 2.30 -3.06
C SER A 206 -3.02 2.27 -2.22
N THR A 207 -3.47 1.07 -1.93
CA THR A 207 -4.34 0.77 -0.81
C THR A 207 -3.53 -0.01 0.22
N GLN A 208 -3.43 0.51 1.44
CA GLN A 208 -2.72 -0.13 2.52
C GLN A 208 -3.72 -0.79 3.47
N LEU A 209 -3.55 -2.09 3.69
CA LEU A 209 -4.41 -2.87 4.56
C LEU A 209 -3.70 -3.19 5.86
N HIS A 210 -4.28 -2.79 6.98
CA HIS A 210 -3.74 -3.07 8.30
C HIS A 210 -4.45 -4.25 8.94
N LEU A 211 -3.68 -5.15 9.53
CA LEU A 211 -4.17 -6.27 10.34
C LEU A 211 -3.45 -6.25 11.68
N GLN A 212 -4.19 -6.04 12.76
CA GLN A 212 -3.66 -6.13 14.12
C GLN A 212 -3.36 -7.59 14.46
N VAL A 213 -2.16 -7.84 15.02
CA VAL A 213 -1.68 -9.20 15.34
C VAL A 213 -0.90 -9.17 16.64
N GLU A 214 -1.14 -10.15 17.52
CA GLU A 214 -0.38 -10.31 18.76
C GLU A 214 1.08 -10.73 18.48
N PRO A 215 2.04 -10.40 19.38
CA PRO A 215 3.45 -10.70 19.17
C PRO A 215 3.76 -12.18 18.88
N GLU A 216 3.05 -13.08 19.56
CA GLU A 216 3.22 -14.54 19.46
C GLU A 216 2.87 -15.05 18.06
N ASP A 217 1.86 -14.48 17.42
CA ASP A 217 1.34 -14.86 16.11
C ASP A 217 1.96 -14.05 14.97
N PHE A 218 2.66 -12.95 15.30
CA PHE A 218 3.09 -11.98 14.28
C PHE A 218 3.95 -12.61 13.18
N ALA A 219 4.90 -13.46 13.53
CA ALA A 219 5.75 -14.11 12.54
C ALA A 219 4.96 -15.02 11.59
N ALA A 220 3.98 -15.75 12.12
CA ALA A 220 3.14 -16.65 11.34
C ALA A 220 2.27 -15.87 10.34
N PHE A 221 1.63 -14.79 10.79
CA PHE A 221 0.79 -13.95 9.95
C PHE A 221 1.61 -13.15 8.92
N TRP A 222 2.76 -12.61 9.31
CA TRP A 222 3.65 -11.92 8.37
C TRP A 222 4.18 -12.86 7.28
N ASN A 223 4.62 -14.05 7.65
CA ASN A 223 5.08 -15.06 6.70
C ASN A 223 3.94 -15.50 5.76
N ALA A 224 2.71 -15.62 6.26
CA ALA A 224 1.53 -15.88 5.44
C ALA A 224 1.27 -14.74 4.44
N ALA A 225 1.32 -13.48 4.90
CA ALA A 225 1.16 -12.30 4.05
C ALA A 225 2.20 -12.24 2.93
N GLN A 226 3.47 -12.58 3.23
CA GLN A 226 4.54 -12.68 2.22
C GLN A 226 4.28 -13.83 1.22
N ALA A 227 3.82 -14.98 1.69
CA ALA A 227 3.57 -16.14 0.83
C ALA A 227 2.48 -15.88 -0.22
N ILE A 228 1.48 -15.05 0.12
CA ILE A 228 0.37 -14.71 -0.80
C ILE A 228 0.59 -13.41 -1.57
N ALA A 229 1.74 -12.75 -1.42
CA ALA A 229 2.03 -11.46 -2.03
C ALA A 229 1.86 -11.48 -3.55
N GLY A 230 2.41 -12.47 -4.24
CA GLY A 230 2.24 -12.64 -5.69
C GLY A 230 0.78 -12.81 -6.10
N VAL A 231 0.00 -13.55 -5.32
CA VAL A 231 -1.44 -13.73 -5.59
C VAL A 231 -2.19 -12.41 -5.49
N GLN A 232 -1.95 -11.62 -4.45
CA GLN A 232 -2.58 -10.32 -4.26
C GLN A 232 -2.27 -9.37 -5.43
N VAL A 233 -0.99 -9.26 -5.79
CA VAL A 233 -0.54 -8.41 -6.91
C VAL A 233 -1.16 -8.87 -8.22
N ALA A 234 -1.17 -10.17 -8.50
CA ALA A 234 -1.73 -10.70 -9.74
C ALA A 234 -3.22 -10.34 -9.93
N VAL A 235 -4.04 -10.58 -8.91
CA VAL A 235 -5.49 -10.33 -9.01
C VAL A 235 -5.86 -8.85 -8.85
N GLY A 236 -5.00 -8.07 -8.18
CA GLY A 236 -5.22 -6.66 -7.86
C GLY A 236 -4.57 -5.66 -8.82
N ALA A 237 -3.72 -6.09 -9.76
CA ALA A 237 -2.94 -5.20 -10.63
C ALA A 237 -3.78 -4.10 -11.30
N ASN A 238 -3.29 -2.84 -11.22
CA ASN A 238 -4.00 -1.64 -11.68
C ASN A 238 -3.06 -0.48 -12.09
N SER A 239 -1.86 -0.79 -12.61
CA SER A 239 -0.87 0.23 -12.98
C SER A 239 -0.04 -0.12 -14.22
N PRO A 240 -0.68 -0.35 -15.40
CA PRO A 240 0.06 -0.84 -16.58
C PRO A 240 0.83 0.24 -17.33
N PHE A 241 0.61 1.53 -17.04
CA PHE A 241 1.18 2.64 -17.77
C PHE A 241 2.02 3.56 -16.88
N LEU A 242 3.15 4.05 -17.43
CA LEU A 242 3.97 5.09 -16.80
C LEU A 242 4.61 5.96 -17.87
N LEU A 243 4.46 7.29 -17.77
CA LEU A 243 5.04 8.27 -18.71
C LEU A 243 4.77 7.92 -20.19
N GLY A 244 3.54 7.50 -20.47
CA GLY A 244 3.11 7.14 -21.83
C GLY A 244 3.57 5.76 -22.31
N ASN A 245 4.28 4.95 -21.52
CA ASN A 245 4.74 3.61 -21.86
C ASN A 245 3.84 2.55 -21.23
N GLN A 246 3.55 1.48 -21.98
CA GLN A 246 2.95 0.27 -21.45
C GLN A 246 4.05 -0.65 -20.93
N LEU A 247 4.04 -0.92 -19.62
CA LEU A 247 5.11 -1.64 -18.93
C LEU A 247 4.60 -2.95 -18.30
N TRP A 248 4.75 -3.11 -16.99
CA TRP A 248 4.24 -4.27 -16.27
C TRP A 248 2.76 -4.10 -15.93
N HIS A 249 2.01 -5.17 -15.68
CA HIS A 249 0.63 -5.05 -15.22
C HIS A 249 0.51 -4.28 -13.88
N GLU A 250 1.53 -4.44 -13.02
CA GLU A 250 1.70 -3.66 -11.80
C GLU A 250 3.07 -2.96 -11.82
N THR A 251 3.20 -1.95 -12.67
CA THR A 251 4.44 -1.16 -12.85
C THR A 251 4.87 -0.46 -11.57
N ARG A 252 3.93 -0.18 -10.65
CA ARG A 252 4.17 0.43 -9.35
C ARG A 252 5.25 -0.32 -8.55
N ILE A 253 5.30 -1.65 -8.65
CA ILE A 253 6.32 -2.46 -7.98
C ILE A 253 7.72 -2.11 -8.47
N ALA A 254 7.96 -2.18 -9.77
CA ALA A 254 9.26 -1.86 -10.35
C ALA A 254 9.68 -0.40 -10.14
N LEU A 255 8.71 0.52 -10.21
CA LEU A 255 8.96 1.94 -10.02
C LEU A 255 9.36 2.25 -8.57
N PHE A 256 8.60 1.75 -7.59
CA PHE A 256 8.82 2.03 -6.18
C PHE A 256 10.17 1.46 -5.69
N GLU A 257 10.56 0.28 -6.17
CA GLU A 257 11.87 -0.32 -5.85
C GLU A 257 13.06 0.54 -6.32
N GLN A 258 12.86 1.40 -7.33
CA GLN A 258 13.90 2.25 -7.91
C GLN A 258 13.82 3.71 -7.43
N ALA A 259 12.60 4.25 -7.26
CA ALA A 259 12.35 5.67 -7.02
C ALA A 259 12.92 6.22 -5.70
N THR A 260 13.13 5.36 -4.69
CA THR A 260 13.66 5.74 -3.37
C THR A 260 14.98 5.05 -3.02
N ASP A 261 15.65 4.48 -4.03
CA ASP A 261 16.90 3.73 -3.83
C ASP A 261 18.08 4.66 -3.49
N THR A 262 18.58 4.54 -2.29
CA THR A 262 19.72 5.32 -1.76
C THR A 262 21.09 4.80 -2.16
N ARG A 263 21.15 3.73 -2.98
CA ARG A 263 22.41 3.07 -3.35
C ARG A 263 22.94 3.66 -4.67
N SER A 264 24.23 4.03 -4.71
CA SER A 264 24.94 4.22 -5.96
C SER A 264 25.14 2.88 -6.68
N GLU A 265 25.58 2.90 -7.93
CA GLU A 265 25.88 1.69 -8.71
C GLU A 265 26.94 0.81 -8.01
N GLU A 266 27.94 1.41 -7.33
CA GLU A 266 28.97 0.67 -6.58
C GLU A 266 28.36 -0.02 -5.36
N LEU A 267 27.43 0.62 -4.64
CA LEU A 267 26.76 0.02 -3.49
C LEU A 267 25.84 -1.12 -3.90
N LYS A 268 25.17 -1.00 -5.05
CA LYS A 268 24.40 -2.11 -5.65
C LYS A 268 25.30 -3.29 -6.00
N ALA A 269 26.43 -3.02 -6.67
CA ALA A 269 27.41 -4.04 -7.02
C ALA A 269 28.03 -4.74 -5.78
N GLN A 270 28.11 -4.05 -4.64
CA GLN A 270 28.56 -4.62 -3.36
C GLN A 270 27.47 -5.42 -2.61
N GLY A 271 26.25 -5.49 -3.16
CA GLY A 271 25.13 -6.21 -2.53
C GLY A 271 24.55 -5.50 -1.31
N VAL A 272 24.69 -4.17 -1.20
CA VAL A 272 24.00 -3.40 -0.16
C VAL A 272 22.49 -3.48 -0.38
N ARG A 273 21.74 -3.69 0.70
CA ARG A 273 20.27 -3.86 0.65
C ARG A 273 19.57 -2.57 0.19
N PRO A 274 18.58 -2.66 -0.71
CA PRO A 274 17.73 -1.53 -1.06
C PRO A 274 16.76 -1.20 0.09
N ARG A 275 16.22 0.02 0.12
CA ARG A 275 15.22 0.41 1.12
C ARG A 275 13.84 -0.12 0.82
N VAL A 276 13.51 -0.33 -0.45
CA VAL A 276 12.30 -1.01 -0.90
C VAL A 276 12.70 -2.42 -1.31
N PHE A 277 12.16 -3.42 -0.65
CA PHE A 277 12.49 -4.82 -0.95
C PHE A 277 11.45 -5.78 -0.37
N PHE A 278 11.39 -6.96 -0.94
CA PHE A 278 10.47 -8.00 -0.50
C PHE A 278 10.86 -8.55 0.89
N GLY A 279 12.12 -8.73 1.16
CA GLY A 279 12.71 -9.28 2.38
C GLY A 279 13.85 -10.24 2.04
N ASP A 280 14.44 -10.88 3.05
CA ASP A 280 15.54 -11.85 2.86
C ASP A 280 15.15 -13.28 3.24
N ARG A 281 14.19 -13.43 4.15
CA ARG A 281 13.86 -14.72 4.74
C ARG A 281 12.51 -14.71 5.45
N TRP A 282 11.98 -15.89 5.73
CA TRP A 282 10.92 -16.08 6.70
C TRP A 282 11.40 -15.64 8.09
N ILE A 283 10.56 -14.93 8.81
CA ILE A 283 10.88 -14.45 10.17
C ILE A 283 10.39 -15.41 11.24
N THR A 284 10.96 -15.28 12.44
CA THR A 284 10.59 -16.06 13.63
C THR A 284 9.95 -15.18 14.72
N SER A 285 10.12 -13.86 14.63
CA SER A 285 9.57 -12.86 15.53
C SER A 285 9.42 -11.54 14.80
N VAL A 286 8.47 -10.69 15.24
CA VAL A 286 8.39 -9.29 14.79
C VAL A 286 9.70 -8.53 15.07
N PHE A 287 10.42 -8.91 16.12
CA PHE A 287 11.71 -8.32 16.48
C PHE A 287 12.74 -8.45 15.34
N ASP A 288 12.75 -9.56 14.60
CA ASP A 288 13.65 -9.78 13.46
C ASP A 288 13.59 -8.61 12.46
N LEU A 289 12.39 -8.10 12.16
CA LEU A 289 12.19 -7.02 11.20
C LEU A 289 12.72 -5.67 11.70
N PHE A 290 12.47 -5.34 12.97
CA PHE A 290 12.98 -4.10 13.57
C PHE A 290 14.49 -4.16 13.77
N GLU A 291 15.05 -5.31 14.20
CA GLU A 291 16.49 -5.51 14.32
C GLU A 291 17.18 -5.36 12.95
N GLU A 292 16.66 -5.98 11.91
CA GLU A 292 17.19 -5.85 10.55
C GLU A 292 17.21 -4.39 10.10
N ASN A 293 16.16 -3.64 10.36
CA ASN A 293 16.09 -2.22 10.04
C ASN A 293 17.21 -1.43 10.73
N VAL A 294 17.38 -1.61 12.04
CA VAL A 294 18.41 -0.90 12.82
C VAL A 294 19.82 -1.35 12.44
N ARG A 295 19.99 -2.60 12.06
CA ARG A 295 21.29 -3.21 11.77
C ARG A 295 21.84 -2.84 10.38
N TYR A 296 20.98 -2.80 9.37
CA TYR A 296 21.42 -2.74 7.98
C TYR A 296 21.19 -1.40 7.31
N PHE A 297 20.33 -0.54 7.86
CA PHE A 297 19.99 0.72 7.21
C PHE A 297 20.51 1.93 7.99
N PRO A 298 21.30 2.82 7.35
CA PRO A 298 21.65 4.09 7.98
C PRO A 298 20.41 4.99 8.11
N ALA A 299 20.37 5.79 9.18
CA ALA A 299 19.27 6.74 9.40
C ALA A 299 19.25 7.82 8.30
N LEU A 300 18.11 8.02 7.67
CA LEU A 300 17.83 9.15 6.78
C LEU A 300 17.48 10.40 7.59
N LEU A 301 16.59 10.25 8.57
CA LEU A 301 16.08 11.33 9.42
C LEU A 301 16.56 11.11 10.87
N PRO A 302 17.78 11.52 11.25
CA PRO A 302 18.33 11.30 12.59
C PRO A 302 17.79 12.34 13.60
N ILE A 303 16.49 12.33 13.82
CA ILE A 303 15.74 13.18 14.76
C ILE A 303 15.57 12.42 16.06
N VAL A 304 15.86 13.08 17.17
CA VAL A 304 15.79 12.51 18.51
C VAL A 304 14.75 13.25 19.32
N GLU A 305 13.84 12.50 19.93
CA GLU A 305 12.84 12.99 20.88
C GLU A 305 13.35 12.94 22.33
N ASP A 306 12.66 13.64 23.21
CA ASP A 306 13.05 13.73 24.63
C ASP A 306 12.68 12.48 25.42
N GLU A 307 11.78 11.62 24.94
CA GLU A 307 11.36 10.39 25.62
C GLU A 307 12.56 9.47 25.90
N ASP A 308 12.75 9.07 27.16
CA ASP A 308 13.62 7.93 27.47
C ASP A 308 12.79 6.65 27.58
N PRO A 309 12.87 5.74 26.60
CA PRO A 309 12.00 4.57 26.56
C PRO A 309 12.20 3.61 27.74
N LEU A 310 13.40 3.57 28.34
CA LEU A 310 13.65 2.73 29.49
C LEU A 310 13.02 3.32 30.77
N GLU A 311 13.12 4.64 30.97
CA GLU A 311 12.48 5.33 32.10
C GLU A 311 10.95 5.21 32.01
N GLU A 312 10.35 5.31 30.82
CA GLU A 312 8.92 5.09 30.63
C GLU A 312 8.53 3.67 31.02
N LEU A 313 9.26 2.66 30.53
CA LEU A 313 8.99 1.25 30.82
C LEU A 313 9.13 0.95 32.34
N GLU A 314 10.19 1.43 32.99
CA GLU A 314 10.43 1.24 34.43
C GLU A 314 9.40 1.98 35.30
N ALA A 315 8.87 3.11 34.83
CA ALA A 315 7.78 3.82 35.48
C ALA A 315 6.40 3.16 35.27
N GLY A 316 6.34 2.04 34.58
CA GLY A 316 5.10 1.32 34.31
C GLY A 316 4.28 1.89 33.13
N ARG A 317 4.77 2.90 32.44
CA ARG A 317 4.15 3.47 31.24
C ARG A 317 4.55 2.70 29.98
N THR A 318 3.81 2.86 28.90
CA THR A 318 4.12 2.28 27.59
C THR A 318 4.96 3.25 26.78
N PRO A 319 6.24 2.94 26.47
CA PRO A 319 7.08 3.79 25.64
C PRO A 319 6.54 3.93 24.21
N ASN A 320 6.62 5.13 23.62
CA ASN A 320 6.23 5.36 22.22
C ASN A 320 7.30 4.92 21.22
N LEU A 321 8.56 4.76 21.65
CA LEU A 321 9.71 4.36 20.83
C LEU A 321 9.89 5.23 19.57
N PRO A 322 9.88 6.56 19.67
CA PRO A 322 9.74 7.45 18.52
C PRO A 322 10.86 7.27 17.47
N GLU A 323 12.12 7.07 17.90
CA GLU A 323 13.22 6.88 16.96
C GLU A 323 13.15 5.54 16.23
N LEU A 324 12.63 4.50 16.88
CA LEU A 324 12.43 3.18 16.24
C LEU A 324 11.29 3.26 15.20
N ARG A 325 10.21 3.94 15.54
CA ARG A 325 9.07 4.18 14.62
C ARG A 325 9.50 5.02 13.42
N LEU A 326 10.20 6.13 13.65
CA LEU A 326 10.72 6.99 12.58
C LEU A 326 11.70 6.24 11.67
N HIS A 327 12.58 5.42 12.24
CA HIS A 327 13.52 4.60 11.45
C HIS A 327 12.78 3.59 10.58
N ASN A 328 11.82 2.87 11.13
CA ASN A 328 10.96 1.93 10.42
C ASN A 328 10.19 2.60 9.28
N GLY A 329 9.71 3.81 9.48
CA GLY A 329 8.98 4.60 8.47
C GLY A 329 9.82 5.03 7.26
N THR A 330 11.16 4.90 7.31
CA THR A 330 12.07 5.20 6.19
C THR A 330 12.57 3.95 5.46
N ILE A 331 12.02 2.79 5.75
CA ILE A 331 12.37 1.50 5.13
C ILE A 331 11.06 0.88 4.64
N TYR A 332 10.97 0.67 3.35
CA TYR A 332 9.72 0.38 2.67
C TYR A 332 9.61 -1.12 2.37
N ARG A 333 9.16 -1.88 3.37
CA ARG A 333 8.80 -3.28 3.18
C ARG A 333 7.39 -3.38 2.60
N TRP A 334 7.14 -4.30 1.71
CA TRP A 334 5.82 -4.54 1.13
C TRP A 334 4.77 -5.02 2.15
N ASN A 335 5.20 -5.77 3.17
CA ASN A 335 4.46 -6.00 4.40
C ASN A 335 5.26 -5.40 5.55
N ARG A 336 4.91 -4.20 6.00
CA ARG A 336 5.64 -3.44 7.00
C ARG A 336 5.14 -3.79 8.41
N PRO A 337 6.04 -4.10 9.37
CA PRO A 337 5.63 -4.23 10.77
C PRO A 337 5.40 -2.83 11.34
N ILE A 338 4.31 -2.64 12.06
CA ILE A 338 4.03 -1.39 12.75
C ILE A 338 3.91 -1.67 14.24
N TYR A 339 4.65 -0.89 15.04
CA TYR A 339 4.44 -0.72 16.47
C TYR A 339 3.79 0.63 16.70
N ASP A 340 2.74 0.66 17.54
CA ASP A 340 2.08 1.90 17.92
C ASP A 340 1.51 1.81 19.33
N VAL A 341 1.10 2.95 19.91
CA VAL A 341 0.52 3.06 21.23
C VAL A 341 -0.79 3.83 21.16
N VAL A 342 -1.87 3.20 21.57
CA VAL A 342 -3.20 3.80 21.62
C VAL A 342 -3.75 3.68 23.03
N ASP A 343 -4.17 4.79 23.64
CA ASP A 343 -4.68 4.86 25.01
C ASP A 343 -3.72 4.23 26.04
N GLY A 344 -2.41 4.39 25.82
CA GLY A 344 -1.36 3.84 26.68
C GLY A 344 -1.15 2.32 26.53
N ARG A 345 -1.79 1.66 25.59
CA ARG A 345 -1.62 0.24 25.26
C ARG A 345 -0.79 0.06 24.00
N PRO A 346 0.24 -0.79 24.03
CA PRO A 346 1.01 -1.09 22.84
C PRO A 346 0.21 -2.03 21.93
N HIS A 347 0.36 -1.86 20.64
CA HIS A 347 -0.16 -2.83 19.67
C HIS A 347 0.79 -3.01 18.49
N LEU A 348 0.66 -4.14 17.82
CA LEU A 348 1.36 -4.49 16.59
C LEU A 348 0.35 -4.68 15.46
N ARG A 349 0.73 -4.30 14.26
CA ARG A 349 -0.04 -4.59 13.06
C ARG A 349 0.88 -4.85 11.86
N ILE A 350 0.39 -5.66 10.94
CA ILE A 350 0.97 -5.82 9.61
C ILE A 350 0.30 -4.79 8.71
N GLU A 351 1.10 -3.96 8.06
CA GLU A 351 0.66 -3.02 7.03
C GLU A 351 1.03 -3.61 5.67
N ASN A 352 0.02 -4.07 4.96
CA ASN A 352 0.15 -4.63 3.61
C ASN A 352 0.05 -3.49 2.58
N ARG A 353 1.16 -3.22 1.86
CA ARG A 353 1.34 -2.11 0.90
C ARG A 353 1.39 -2.60 -0.55
N LEU A 354 1.07 -3.87 -0.77
CA LEU A 354 1.22 -4.54 -2.08
C LEU A 354 0.22 -4.04 -3.12
N LEU A 355 -1.00 -3.71 -2.67
CA LEU A 355 -2.12 -3.44 -3.54
C LEU A 355 -2.10 -2.01 -4.10
N PRO A 356 -2.34 -1.83 -5.40
CA PRO A 356 -2.61 -0.52 -5.97
C PRO A 356 -3.93 0.05 -5.45
N ALA A 357 -4.10 1.36 -5.53
CA ALA A 357 -5.40 1.98 -5.32
C ALA A 357 -6.42 1.51 -6.37
N GLY A 358 -7.66 1.26 -5.95
CA GLY A 358 -8.78 0.96 -6.81
C GLY A 358 -8.93 -0.49 -7.31
N PRO A 359 -9.66 -0.70 -8.41
CA PRO A 359 -10.35 0.32 -9.22
C PRO A 359 -11.56 0.99 -8.55
N THR A 360 -12.34 0.28 -7.74
CA THR A 360 -13.50 0.81 -7.01
C THR A 360 -13.41 0.46 -5.53
N VAL A 361 -14.26 1.07 -4.71
CA VAL A 361 -14.36 0.72 -3.29
C VAL A 361 -14.73 -0.75 -3.11
N VAL A 362 -15.63 -1.29 -3.94
CA VAL A 362 -16.00 -2.71 -3.83
C VAL A 362 -14.86 -3.65 -4.23
N ASP A 363 -14.05 -3.25 -5.21
CA ASP A 363 -12.83 -3.99 -5.60
C ASP A 363 -11.79 -3.96 -4.48
N THR A 364 -11.61 -2.82 -3.83
CA THR A 364 -10.74 -2.66 -2.66
C THR A 364 -11.18 -3.56 -1.51
N MET A 365 -12.48 -3.61 -1.20
CA MET A 365 -13.02 -4.51 -0.16
C MET A 365 -12.87 -5.99 -0.53
N ALA A 366 -13.00 -6.35 -1.80
CA ALA A 366 -12.76 -7.72 -2.26
C ALA A 366 -11.29 -8.13 -2.08
N ASN A 367 -10.34 -7.23 -2.42
CA ASN A 367 -8.93 -7.43 -2.16
C ASN A 367 -8.63 -7.57 -0.66
N ALA A 368 -9.22 -6.73 0.17
CA ALA A 368 -9.10 -6.79 1.63
C ALA A 368 -9.63 -8.13 2.19
N ALA A 369 -10.80 -8.59 1.73
CA ALA A 369 -11.37 -9.87 2.13
C ALA A 369 -10.45 -11.05 1.77
N LEU A 370 -9.86 -11.04 0.57
CA LEU A 370 -8.88 -12.05 0.16
C LEU A 370 -7.65 -12.04 1.06
N PHE A 371 -7.08 -10.86 1.34
CA PHE A 371 -5.91 -10.69 2.19
C PHE A 371 -6.18 -11.17 3.62
N TYR A 372 -7.22 -10.67 4.28
CA TYR A 372 -7.54 -11.04 5.66
C TYR A 372 -7.86 -12.52 5.78
N GLY A 373 -8.66 -13.07 4.86
CA GLY A 373 -9.03 -14.47 4.87
C GLY A 373 -7.84 -15.40 4.70
N LEU A 374 -7.00 -15.17 3.68
CA LEU A 374 -5.83 -16.00 3.43
C LEU A 374 -4.77 -15.88 4.53
N THR A 375 -4.49 -14.66 4.98
CA THR A 375 -3.49 -14.43 6.03
C THR A 375 -3.91 -15.11 7.34
N THR A 376 -5.19 -15.06 7.70
CA THR A 376 -5.72 -15.71 8.90
C THR A 376 -5.60 -17.23 8.84
N VAL A 377 -6.09 -17.85 7.76
CA VAL A 377 -6.08 -19.32 7.68
C VAL A 377 -4.67 -19.89 7.53
N LEU A 378 -3.77 -19.19 6.81
CA LEU A 378 -2.39 -19.65 6.64
C LEU A 378 -1.55 -19.37 7.88
N GLY A 379 -1.75 -18.24 8.57
CA GLY A 379 -1.07 -17.91 9.81
C GLY A 379 -1.41 -18.86 10.94
N GLY A 380 -2.68 -19.31 11.04
CA GLY A 380 -3.15 -20.29 12.03
C GLY A 380 -2.92 -21.76 11.65
N SER A 381 -2.24 -22.06 10.52
CA SER A 381 -2.09 -23.43 10.03
C SER A 381 -1.07 -24.24 10.84
N GLU A 382 -1.43 -25.48 11.24
CA GLU A 382 -0.49 -26.46 11.84
C GLU A 382 0.67 -26.84 10.90
N ARG A 383 0.47 -26.70 9.58
CA ARG A 383 1.50 -26.89 8.56
C ARG A 383 1.80 -25.55 7.89
N PRO A 384 2.71 -24.77 8.47
CA PRO A 384 3.02 -23.45 7.96
C PRO A 384 3.41 -23.45 6.49
N ILE A 385 2.85 -22.53 5.70
CA ILE A 385 3.13 -22.41 4.26
C ILE A 385 4.64 -22.17 4.02
N TRP A 386 5.30 -21.41 4.89
CA TRP A 386 6.74 -21.13 4.81
C TRP A 386 7.64 -22.32 5.12
N SER A 387 7.09 -23.44 5.60
CA SER A 387 7.83 -24.71 5.67
C SER A 387 7.83 -25.50 4.35
N GLN A 388 7.02 -25.09 3.39
CA GLN A 388 6.78 -25.78 2.13
C GLN A 388 7.11 -24.91 0.91
N LEU A 389 7.12 -23.59 1.06
CA LEU A 389 7.47 -22.59 0.06
C LEU A 389 8.79 -21.93 0.46
N SER A 390 9.79 -21.93 -0.42
CA SER A 390 11.00 -21.16 -0.17
C SER A 390 10.71 -19.67 -0.24
N PHE A 391 11.46 -18.86 0.52
CA PHE A 391 11.31 -17.41 0.47
C PHE A 391 11.55 -16.86 -0.94
N GLN A 392 12.57 -17.39 -1.62
CA GLN A 392 12.87 -17.03 -3.02
C GLN A 392 11.69 -17.33 -3.96
N ALA A 393 11.02 -18.47 -3.82
CA ALA A 393 9.86 -18.77 -4.65
C ALA A 393 8.67 -17.82 -4.39
N ALA A 394 8.51 -17.33 -3.15
CA ALA A 394 7.51 -16.31 -2.86
C ALA A 394 7.87 -14.95 -3.50
N GLU A 395 9.14 -14.58 -3.48
CA GLU A 395 9.66 -13.38 -4.14
C GLU A 395 9.57 -13.48 -5.67
N ASP A 396 9.92 -14.63 -6.25
CA ASP A 396 9.78 -14.89 -7.69
C ASP A 396 8.31 -14.78 -8.12
N ASN A 397 7.38 -15.35 -7.36
CA ASN A 397 5.94 -15.22 -7.57
C ASN A 397 5.49 -13.75 -7.55
N PHE A 398 6.00 -12.97 -6.59
CA PHE A 398 5.66 -11.55 -6.45
C PHE A 398 6.08 -10.74 -7.69
N HIS A 399 7.32 -10.90 -8.16
CA HIS A 399 7.80 -10.18 -9.33
C HIS A 399 7.18 -10.69 -10.63
N THR A 400 6.91 -11.99 -10.76
CA THR A 400 6.18 -12.56 -11.91
C THR A 400 4.77 -11.99 -11.98
N ALA A 401 4.06 -11.95 -10.84
CA ALA A 401 2.73 -11.36 -10.74
C ALA A 401 2.71 -9.87 -11.09
N ALA A 402 3.74 -9.11 -10.69
CA ALA A 402 3.85 -7.70 -11.05
C ALA A 402 4.02 -7.49 -12.57
N ARG A 403 4.77 -8.36 -13.24
CA ARG A 403 4.96 -8.30 -14.69
C ARG A 403 3.72 -8.71 -15.46
N GLU A 404 3.12 -9.84 -15.10
CA GLU A 404 2.14 -10.58 -15.94
C GLU A 404 0.70 -10.41 -15.43
N GLY A 405 0.52 -9.85 -14.21
CA GLY A 405 -0.79 -9.62 -13.61
C GLY A 405 -1.61 -10.91 -13.47
N ILE A 406 -2.87 -10.83 -13.84
CA ILE A 406 -3.83 -11.94 -13.67
C ILE A 406 -3.57 -13.15 -14.59
N ASP A 407 -2.67 -13.01 -15.57
CA ASP A 407 -2.26 -14.09 -16.47
C ASP A 407 -0.95 -14.78 -16.02
N ALA A 408 -0.39 -14.39 -14.87
CA ALA A 408 0.83 -14.96 -14.32
C ALA A 408 0.69 -16.45 -13.97
N ASP A 409 1.78 -17.21 -14.19
CA ASP A 409 1.96 -18.54 -13.67
C ASP A 409 2.76 -18.48 -12.37
N LEU A 410 2.18 -18.95 -11.25
CA LEU A 410 2.79 -18.91 -9.92
C LEU A 410 3.07 -20.31 -9.37
N TYR A 411 4.17 -20.45 -8.66
CA TYR A 411 4.47 -21.70 -7.94
C TYR A 411 3.71 -21.75 -6.61
N TRP A 412 3.02 -22.87 -6.37
CA TRP A 412 2.35 -23.13 -5.09
C TRP A 412 2.64 -24.55 -4.56
N PRO A 413 2.95 -24.71 -3.25
CA PRO A 413 3.26 -26.01 -2.67
C PRO A 413 2.13 -27.02 -2.87
N GLY A 414 2.50 -28.24 -3.26
CA GLY A 414 1.54 -29.32 -3.51
C GLY A 414 0.77 -29.24 -4.84
N VAL A 415 0.88 -28.09 -5.56
CA VAL A 415 0.25 -27.87 -6.87
C VAL A 415 1.30 -27.78 -7.98
N GLY A 416 2.43 -27.12 -7.71
CA GLY A 416 3.46 -26.79 -8.72
C GLY A 416 3.22 -25.41 -9.33
N THR A 417 3.82 -25.14 -10.49
CA THR A 417 3.59 -23.90 -11.25
C THR A 417 2.27 -24.02 -12.01
N VAL A 418 1.37 -23.07 -11.80
CA VAL A 418 0.00 -23.08 -12.31
C VAL A 418 -0.47 -21.65 -12.55
N ALA A 419 -1.36 -21.43 -13.50
CA ALA A 419 -1.99 -20.13 -13.75
C ALA A 419 -2.65 -19.62 -12.46
N VAL A 420 -2.36 -18.35 -12.09
CA VAL A 420 -2.87 -17.76 -10.86
C VAL A 420 -4.40 -17.80 -10.78
N ARG A 421 -5.08 -17.67 -11.91
CA ARG A 421 -6.54 -17.76 -12.03
C ARG A 421 -7.05 -19.13 -11.56
N GLU A 422 -6.39 -20.21 -11.96
CA GLU A 422 -6.72 -21.57 -11.53
C GLU A 422 -6.36 -21.78 -10.05
N LEU A 423 -5.17 -21.34 -9.62
CA LEU A 423 -4.72 -21.39 -8.24
C LEU A 423 -5.75 -20.73 -7.30
N VAL A 424 -6.15 -19.51 -7.63
CA VAL A 424 -7.10 -18.74 -6.81
C VAL A 424 -8.45 -19.45 -6.72
N VAL A 425 -9.05 -19.78 -7.85
CA VAL A 425 -10.42 -20.35 -7.87
C VAL A 425 -10.46 -21.72 -7.22
N ARG A 426 -9.48 -22.60 -7.47
CA ARG A 426 -9.55 -24.00 -7.00
C ARG A 426 -9.00 -24.21 -5.60
N HIS A 427 -8.01 -23.39 -5.18
CA HIS A 427 -7.29 -23.64 -3.93
C HIS A 427 -7.41 -22.51 -2.93
N LEU A 428 -7.25 -21.25 -3.34
CA LEU A 428 -7.12 -20.15 -2.39
C LEU A 428 -8.46 -19.55 -1.95
N LEU A 429 -9.47 -19.46 -2.82
CA LEU A 429 -10.79 -18.97 -2.43
C LEU A 429 -11.45 -19.82 -1.32
N PRO A 430 -11.44 -21.16 -1.39
CA PRO A 430 -11.94 -21.96 -0.27
C PRO A 430 -11.19 -21.70 1.05
N MET A 431 -9.88 -21.45 0.97
CA MET A 431 -9.07 -21.09 2.14
C MET A 431 -9.42 -19.70 2.67
N ALA A 432 -9.59 -18.70 1.78
CA ALA A 432 -10.01 -17.35 2.17
C ALA A 432 -11.38 -17.35 2.84
N HIS A 433 -12.35 -18.13 2.33
CA HIS A 433 -13.66 -18.34 2.97
C HIS A 433 -13.51 -18.88 4.40
N ALA A 434 -12.67 -19.91 4.59
CA ALA A 434 -12.42 -20.49 5.91
C ALA A 434 -11.75 -19.49 6.88
N GLY A 435 -10.80 -18.69 6.39
CA GLY A 435 -10.15 -17.66 7.22
C GLY A 435 -11.10 -16.55 7.64
N LEU A 436 -11.93 -16.04 6.73
CA LEU A 436 -12.97 -15.05 7.07
C LEU A 436 -14.04 -15.63 8.02
N GLU A 437 -14.34 -16.93 7.92
CA GLU A 437 -15.21 -17.60 8.88
C GLU A 437 -14.58 -17.65 10.28
N GLN A 438 -13.28 -17.91 10.39
CA GLN A 438 -12.54 -17.82 11.66
C GLN A 438 -12.61 -16.40 12.27
N MET A 439 -12.64 -15.37 11.42
CA MET A 439 -12.83 -13.97 11.83
C MET A 439 -14.31 -13.61 12.08
N SER A 440 -15.21 -14.60 12.05
CA SER A 440 -16.66 -14.44 12.27
C SER A 440 -17.34 -13.51 11.26
N VAL A 441 -16.83 -13.39 10.03
CA VAL A 441 -17.50 -12.64 8.95
C VAL A 441 -18.69 -13.45 8.43
N ASP A 442 -19.84 -12.79 8.23
CA ASP A 442 -21.07 -13.43 7.76
C ASP A 442 -20.91 -14.07 6.37
N ALA A 443 -21.62 -15.18 6.12
CA ALA A 443 -21.48 -15.97 4.91
C ALA A 443 -21.81 -15.17 3.63
N ASP A 444 -22.87 -14.37 3.65
CA ASP A 444 -23.29 -13.53 2.53
C ASP A 444 -22.24 -12.45 2.18
N VAL A 445 -21.53 -11.91 3.17
CA VAL A 445 -20.42 -10.97 2.98
C VAL A 445 -19.23 -11.68 2.32
N ARG A 446 -18.86 -12.86 2.83
CA ARG A 446 -17.79 -13.69 2.26
C ARG A 446 -18.08 -14.05 0.80
N ASP A 447 -19.29 -14.56 0.52
CA ASP A 447 -19.72 -14.97 -0.81
C ASP A 447 -19.70 -13.79 -1.79
N ARG A 448 -20.15 -12.61 -1.35
CA ARG A 448 -20.17 -11.42 -2.17
C ARG A 448 -18.77 -10.93 -2.51
N LEU A 449 -17.89 -10.73 -1.52
CA LEU A 449 -16.59 -10.12 -1.73
C LEU A 449 -15.62 -11.08 -2.42
N LEU A 450 -15.57 -12.34 -1.98
CA LEU A 450 -14.71 -13.34 -2.63
C LEU A 450 -15.25 -13.76 -4.00
N GLY A 451 -16.55 -13.67 -4.23
CA GLY A 451 -17.17 -13.84 -5.55
C GLY A 451 -16.68 -12.82 -6.59
N ILE A 452 -16.33 -11.60 -6.19
CA ILE A 452 -15.70 -10.61 -7.08
C ILE A 452 -14.31 -11.07 -7.52
N ILE A 453 -13.51 -11.60 -6.59
CA ILE A 453 -12.19 -12.18 -6.92
C ILE A 453 -12.34 -13.37 -7.86
N GLU A 454 -13.30 -14.26 -7.59
CA GLU A 454 -13.61 -15.38 -8.47
C GLU A 454 -13.94 -14.91 -9.90
N GLN A 455 -14.83 -13.93 -10.04
CA GLN A 455 -15.22 -13.40 -11.34
C GLN A 455 -14.08 -12.70 -12.08
N ARG A 456 -13.17 -11.99 -11.38
CA ARG A 456 -11.93 -11.49 -12.00
C ARG A 456 -11.09 -12.63 -12.59
N CYS A 457 -10.93 -13.73 -11.84
CA CYS A 457 -10.19 -14.90 -12.31
C CYS A 457 -10.88 -15.61 -13.47
N ILE A 458 -12.21 -15.72 -13.46
CA ILE A 458 -12.99 -16.34 -14.56
C ILE A 458 -12.91 -15.50 -15.83
N THR A 459 -13.11 -14.19 -15.70
CA THR A 459 -13.10 -13.27 -16.85
C THR A 459 -11.70 -12.90 -17.33
N GLY A 460 -10.66 -13.05 -16.47
CA GLY A 460 -9.31 -12.54 -16.73
C GLY A 460 -9.24 -11.01 -16.67
N ARG A 461 -10.16 -10.34 -15.96
CA ARG A 461 -10.28 -8.90 -15.96
C ARG A 461 -10.03 -8.30 -14.58
N ASN A 462 -8.92 -7.59 -14.44
CA ASN A 462 -8.61 -6.68 -13.34
C ASN A 462 -8.43 -5.25 -13.87
N GLY A 463 -7.98 -4.32 -13.03
CA GLY A 463 -7.78 -2.94 -13.46
C GLY A 463 -6.76 -2.79 -14.59
N ALA A 464 -5.63 -3.51 -14.50
CA ALA A 464 -4.57 -3.44 -15.51
C ALA A 464 -5.03 -3.96 -16.87
N THR A 465 -5.68 -5.13 -16.91
CA THR A 465 -6.17 -5.69 -18.19
C THR A 465 -7.24 -4.80 -18.81
N TRP A 466 -8.15 -4.23 -17.98
CA TRP A 466 -9.15 -3.29 -18.50
C TRP A 466 -8.52 -2.03 -19.09
N LEU A 467 -7.53 -1.43 -18.40
CA LEU A 467 -6.81 -0.25 -18.89
C LEU A 467 -6.08 -0.51 -20.20
N ILE A 468 -5.44 -1.68 -20.34
CA ILE A 468 -4.75 -2.08 -21.57
C ILE A 468 -5.73 -2.28 -22.72
N ASP A 469 -6.86 -2.97 -22.48
CA ASP A 469 -7.90 -3.22 -23.48
C ASP A 469 -8.52 -1.90 -23.96
N GLU A 470 -8.87 -1.00 -23.05
CA GLU A 470 -9.46 0.29 -23.39
C GLU A 470 -8.48 1.19 -24.16
N PHE A 471 -7.21 1.26 -23.71
CA PHE A 471 -6.17 2.00 -24.41
C PHE A 471 -5.97 1.49 -25.83
N THR A 472 -5.94 0.17 -26.02
CA THR A 472 -5.81 -0.46 -27.34
C THR A 472 -7.00 -0.10 -28.24
N HIS A 473 -8.22 -0.13 -27.69
CA HIS A 473 -9.42 0.29 -28.40
C HIS A 473 -9.37 1.74 -28.86
N GLN A 474 -8.89 2.65 -27.99
CA GLN A 474 -8.74 4.06 -28.34
C GLN A 474 -7.71 4.28 -29.47
N LEU A 475 -6.60 3.53 -29.47
CA LEU A 475 -5.62 3.57 -30.57
C LEU A 475 -6.20 3.04 -31.90
N GLU A 476 -7.01 2.00 -31.86
CA GLU A 476 -7.69 1.45 -33.07
C GLU A 476 -8.72 2.44 -33.65
N ALA A 477 -9.22 3.37 -32.82
CA ALA A 477 -10.10 4.46 -33.25
C ALA A 477 -9.36 5.68 -33.81
N ASP A 478 -8.10 5.53 -34.27
CA ASP A 478 -7.23 6.57 -34.85
C ASP A 478 -6.83 7.70 -33.85
N ALA A 479 -6.95 7.51 -32.54
CA ALA A 479 -6.40 8.45 -31.56
C ALA A 479 -4.87 8.39 -31.56
N ASP A 480 -4.20 9.52 -31.40
CA ASP A 480 -2.78 9.48 -31.05
C ASP A 480 -2.60 8.96 -29.61
N ARG A 481 -1.37 8.55 -29.26
CA ARG A 481 -1.08 7.90 -27.99
C ARG A 481 -1.48 8.77 -26.77
N VAL A 482 -1.27 10.08 -26.84
CA VAL A 482 -1.62 11.01 -25.74
C VAL A 482 -3.14 11.13 -25.61
N ALA A 483 -3.85 11.28 -26.74
CA ALA A 483 -5.31 11.33 -26.76
C ALA A 483 -5.92 10.00 -26.28
N ALA A 484 -5.33 8.86 -26.67
CA ALA A 484 -5.76 7.54 -26.21
C ALA A 484 -5.59 7.38 -24.69
N MET A 485 -4.44 7.78 -24.11
CA MET A 485 -4.23 7.77 -22.65
C MET A 485 -5.25 8.61 -21.91
N ARG A 486 -5.53 9.83 -22.42
CA ARG A 486 -6.54 10.71 -21.82
C ARG A 486 -7.95 10.11 -21.91
N ALA A 487 -8.34 9.60 -23.06
CA ALA A 487 -9.65 8.95 -23.24
C ALA A 487 -9.81 7.74 -22.32
N THR A 488 -8.76 6.90 -22.21
CA THR A 488 -8.73 5.76 -21.29
C THR A 488 -8.89 6.20 -19.83
N THR A 489 -8.20 7.27 -19.43
CA THR A 489 -8.28 7.81 -18.05
C THR A 489 -9.70 8.32 -17.75
N LEU A 490 -10.34 9.05 -18.66
CA LEU A 490 -11.71 9.54 -18.48
C LEU A 490 -12.73 8.39 -18.46
N ALA A 491 -12.56 7.39 -19.32
CA ALA A 491 -13.41 6.19 -19.31
C ALA A 491 -13.27 5.41 -17.99
N TYR A 492 -12.04 5.28 -17.47
CA TYR A 492 -11.77 4.66 -16.20
C TYR A 492 -12.46 5.43 -15.04
N GLU A 493 -12.34 6.76 -14.99
CA GLU A 493 -13.01 7.61 -14.01
C GLU A 493 -14.53 7.39 -14.02
N GLN A 494 -15.15 7.38 -15.20
CA GLN A 494 -16.57 7.13 -15.33
C GLN A 494 -16.99 5.75 -14.79
N HIS A 495 -16.23 4.70 -15.08
CA HIS A 495 -16.50 3.35 -14.56
C HIS A 495 -16.23 3.26 -13.06
N MET A 496 -15.17 3.88 -12.54
CA MET A 496 -14.86 3.93 -11.11
C MET A 496 -16.04 4.54 -10.33
N HIS A 497 -16.61 5.63 -10.81
CA HIS A 497 -17.77 6.28 -10.18
C HIS A 497 -19.07 5.48 -10.28
N SER A 498 -19.17 4.50 -11.18
CA SER A 498 -20.31 3.58 -11.18
C SER A 498 -20.39 2.73 -9.91
N GLY A 499 -19.23 2.49 -9.27
CA GLY A 499 -19.08 1.63 -8.10
C GLY A 499 -19.28 0.14 -8.37
N GLU A 500 -19.41 -0.24 -9.65
CA GLU A 500 -19.49 -1.64 -10.07
C GLU A 500 -18.09 -2.28 -10.12
N PRO A 501 -17.95 -3.55 -9.75
CA PRO A 501 -16.65 -4.21 -9.76
C PRO A 501 -16.06 -4.31 -11.17
N VAL A 502 -14.74 -4.15 -11.27
CA VAL A 502 -14.02 -4.02 -12.55
C VAL A 502 -14.25 -5.15 -13.56
N HIS A 503 -14.50 -6.37 -13.08
CA HIS A 503 -14.78 -7.51 -13.97
C HIS A 503 -16.08 -7.36 -14.78
N THR A 504 -16.97 -6.45 -14.37
CA THR A 504 -18.23 -6.14 -15.06
C THR A 504 -18.10 -4.96 -16.03
N TRP A 505 -17.00 -4.22 -15.99
CA TRP A 505 -16.82 -3.05 -16.85
C TRP A 505 -16.77 -3.46 -18.33
N LEU A 506 -17.58 -2.81 -19.16
CA LEU A 506 -17.56 -3.03 -20.59
C LEU A 506 -16.40 -2.24 -21.20
N GLY A 507 -15.53 -2.90 -21.96
CA GLY A 507 -14.48 -2.26 -22.76
C GLY A 507 -14.80 -2.42 -24.23
N GLY A 508 -14.21 -1.56 -25.11
CA GLY A 508 -14.53 -1.49 -26.52
C GLY A 508 -14.33 -2.75 -27.37
N SER A 509 -13.59 -3.76 -26.87
CA SER A 509 -13.25 -4.97 -27.65
C SER A 509 -14.19 -6.17 -27.47
N TRP A 510 -15.19 -6.12 -26.59
CA TRP A 510 -16.02 -7.29 -26.24
C TRP A 510 -17.26 -7.53 -27.15
N HIS A 511 -17.42 -6.80 -28.25
CA HIS A 511 -18.57 -7.01 -29.12
C HIS A 511 -18.43 -8.14 -30.14
N THR A 512 -17.27 -8.83 -30.29
CA THR A 512 -17.08 -9.82 -31.36
C THR A 512 -16.18 -11.01 -31.01
N GLY A 513 -16.40 -11.78 -29.98
CA GLY A 513 -15.47 -12.89 -29.68
C GLY A 513 -16.03 -14.17 -29.08
N HIS A 514 -17.33 -14.47 -29.22
CA HIS A 514 -17.83 -15.83 -28.96
C HIS A 514 -18.84 -16.24 -30.01
N ARG A 515 -18.33 -16.57 -31.22
CA ARG A 515 -18.98 -17.49 -32.16
C ARG A 515 -17.89 -18.39 -32.73
N GLY A 516 -17.85 -19.61 -32.27
CA GLY A 516 -17.05 -20.68 -32.83
C GLY A 516 -16.75 -21.73 -31.79
#